data_7759870486027715e624ca34b9e53c7b
#
_entry.id   7759870486027715e624ca34b9e53c7b
#
_cell.length_a   1.000
_cell.length_b   1.000
_cell.length_c   1.000
_cell.angle_alpha   90.00
_cell.angle_beta   90.00
_cell.angle_gamma   90.00
#
_symmetry.space_group_name_H-M   'P 1'
#
loop_
_entity.id
_entity.type
_entity.pdbx_description
1 polymer ?
#
loop_
_entity_poly.entity_id
_entity_poly.type
_entity_poly.pdbx_seq_one_letter_code
_entity_poly.pdbx_strand_id
1 'polypeptide(L)'
;PEPAPAANLPEAEPSAADLAALPDARELALPRAIPVLAAAGEDDESDNDDELTAPPVTRNLAEESVNTRAAEVLTGPRAASQVYVPEYITVHLGAPNDTSARNVTVSFRDYIKNVASSEIYPTWPEAALRANILAQITFAQNRIFTEWYPSRGYNFNITNNTAYDQYFVYGRNIFTNISRLVDELFDQYIRRRGAVNPIFAQYCNGTTVTCGGLSQWGTVALANNGYTPLGILRYYYGDDIVIDTATVQRRITSSYPGAPLTVGSRGEDVRTIRTWLNRIRRNYPAIPAISTTGDTYNAEMQRSVQAFQRIFNLTPDGVVGPATWNKIAYIYVAVMRLAELGGEDIPLPAERPSSTLRRGSSGETVRLAQYFLRVIALYDDEIPPITIDGSYGPATENAVRAFQKMQGLTVDGIIGPATWNALYERFLGITQTT
;
A
#
# COMPACT_ATOMS: atom_id res chain seq x y z
N PRO A 1 -36.11 12.19 20.42
CA PRO A 1 -34.98 11.55 19.81
C PRO A 1 -34.09 11.07 20.97
N GLU A 2 -34.04 9.76 21.13
CA GLU A 2 -33.17 9.11 22.11
C GLU A 2 -31.71 9.34 21.72
N PRO A 3 -30.81 9.54 22.69
CA PRO A 3 -29.37 9.58 22.41
C PRO A 3 -28.91 8.19 21.94
N ALA A 4 -28.05 8.17 20.92
CA ALA A 4 -27.41 6.94 20.46
C ALA A 4 -26.66 6.27 21.62
N PRO A 5 -26.62 4.92 21.69
CA PRO A 5 -25.91 4.21 22.74
C PRO A 5 -24.43 4.61 22.75
N ALA A 6 -23.89 4.81 23.95
CA ALA A 6 -22.47 5.11 24.16
C ALA A 6 -21.64 3.97 23.56
N ALA A 7 -20.66 4.32 22.73
CA ALA A 7 -19.72 3.36 22.20
C ALA A 7 -18.93 2.72 23.35
N ASN A 8 -18.89 1.39 23.38
CA ASN A 8 -18.10 0.65 24.35
C ASN A 8 -16.65 1.14 24.36
N LEU A 9 -16.20 1.64 25.49
CA LEU A 9 -14.78 1.89 25.74
C LEU A 9 -14.04 0.55 25.61
N PRO A 10 -12.78 0.54 25.13
CA PRO A 10 -11.99 -0.66 25.15
C PRO A 10 -11.97 -1.25 26.58
N GLU A 11 -12.08 -2.58 26.68
CA GLU A 11 -12.10 -3.31 27.95
C GLU A 11 -10.95 -2.90 28.89
N ALA A 12 -11.10 -3.15 30.18
CA ALA A 12 -10.14 -2.78 31.23
C ALA A 12 -8.70 -3.16 30.86
N GLU A 13 -7.73 -2.32 31.25
CA GLU A 13 -6.30 -2.58 31.01
C GLU A 13 -5.91 -3.98 31.52
N PRO A 14 -5.29 -4.84 30.69
CA PRO A 14 -4.82 -6.15 31.15
C PRO A 14 -3.79 -5.97 32.27
N SER A 15 -3.82 -6.88 33.22
CA SER A 15 -2.86 -6.86 34.33
C SER A 15 -1.42 -7.11 33.84
N ALA A 16 -0.43 -6.73 34.66
CA ALA A 16 0.97 -7.05 34.35
C ALA A 16 1.22 -8.57 34.16
N ALA A 17 0.37 -9.43 34.76
CA ALA A 17 0.40 -10.86 34.56
C ALA A 17 -0.10 -11.28 33.18
N ASP A 18 -1.13 -10.60 32.64
CA ASP A 18 -1.65 -10.86 31.29
C ASP A 18 -0.64 -10.45 30.22
N LEU A 19 0.10 -9.37 30.46
CA LEU A 19 1.16 -8.90 29.55
C LEU A 19 2.40 -9.82 29.58
N ALA A 20 2.71 -10.42 30.74
CA ALA A 20 3.81 -11.37 30.87
C ALA A 20 3.50 -12.75 30.25
N ALA A 21 2.23 -13.06 30.01
CA ALA A 21 1.77 -14.30 29.39
C ALA A 21 1.75 -14.26 27.85
N LEU A 22 2.14 -13.14 27.24
CA LEU A 22 2.26 -13.07 25.77
C LEU A 22 3.40 -13.98 25.29
N PRO A 23 3.19 -14.81 24.25
CA PRO A 23 4.20 -15.73 23.75
C PRO A 23 5.44 -14.98 23.25
N ASP A 24 6.62 -15.55 23.51
CA ASP A 24 7.89 -15.04 22.97
C ASP A 24 7.87 -15.12 21.44
N ALA A 25 8.35 -14.07 20.77
CA ALA A 25 8.40 -13.97 19.31
C ALA A 25 9.12 -15.13 18.62
N ARG A 26 9.96 -15.87 19.36
CA ARG A 26 10.72 -17.02 18.85
C ARG A 26 9.88 -18.28 18.69
N GLU A 27 8.70 -18.34 19.30
CA GLU A 27 7.80 -19.51 19.22
C GLU A 27 6.71 -19.37 18.14
N LEU A 28 6.54 -18.17 17.57
CA LEU A 28 5.59 -17.93 16.48
C LEU A 28 6.19 -18.26 15.11
N ALA A 29 6.40 -19.55 14.85
CA ALA A 29 6.59 -20.05 13.49
C ALA A 29 5.34 -19.72 12.68
N LEU A 30 5.54 -19.07 11.52
CA LEU A 30 4.51 -18.58 10.61
C LEU A 30 3.41 -19.64 10.37
N PRO A 31 2.14 -19.37 10.66
CA PRO A 31 1.07 -20.26 10.28
C PRO A 31 0.74 -20.09 8.79
N ARG A 32 0.55 -21.22 8.13
CA ARG A 32 0.02 -21.32 6.77
C ARG A 32 -1.37 -20.66 6.71
N ALA A 33 -1.66 -20.10 5.51
CA ALA A 33 -2.89 -19.44 5.13
C ALA A 33 -4.14 -19.74 5.98
N ILE A 34 -4.73 -18.69 6.56
CA ILE A 34 -5.99 -18.76 7.32
C ILE A 34 -7.15 -18.40 6.39
N PRO A 35 -8.26 -19.15 6.40
CA PRO A 35 -9.46 -18.80 5.67
C PRO A 35 -10.11 -17.52 6.21
N VAL A 36 -10.77 -16.79 5.33
CA VAL A 36 -11.63 -15.64 5.66
C VAL A 36 -12.66 -16.09 6.70
N LEU A 37 -12.58 -15.56 7.91
CA LEU A 37 -13.57 -15.79 8.94
C LEU A 37 -14.77 -14.87 8.74
N ALA A 38 -15.91 -15.51 8.53
CA ALA A 38 -17.22 -14.91 8.62
C ALA A 38 -17.56 -14.64 10.08
N ALA A 39 -18.33 -13.58 10.30
CA ALA A 39 -18.81 -13.08 11.58
C ALA A 39 -19.68 -14.08 12.36
N ALA A 40 -19.61 -13.97 13.67
CA ALA A 40 -20.73 -14.21 14.57
C ALA A 40 -20.42 -13.40 15.83
N GLY A 41 -21.20 -12.55 16.25
CA GLY A 41 -22.48 -12.47 16.82
C GLY A 41 -22.47 -12.41 18.33
N GLU A 42 -23.16 -11.41 18.87
CA GLU A 42 -23.93 -11.34 20.10
C GLU A 42 -23.28 -10.75 21.36
N ASP A 43 -23.85 -9.64 21.67
CA ASP A 43 -24.15 -8.84 22.86
C ASP A 43 -23.83 -9.44 24.24
N ASP A 44 -23.19 -8.67 25.11
CA ASP A 44 -23.64 -8.52 26.49
C ASP A 44 -23.21 -7.15 27.07
N GLU A 45 -24.18 -6.47 27.69
CA GLU A 45 -24.03 -5.15 28.32
C GLU A 45 -23.56 -5.31 29.76
N SER A 46 -22.58 -4.51 30.20
CA SER A 46 -22.52 -4.06 31.59
C SER A 46 -21.73 -2.75 31.73
N ASP A 47 -22.45 -1.75 32.19
CA ASP A 47 -21.97 -0.42 32.59
C ASP A 47 -20.96 -0.48 33.74
N ASN A 48 -19.85 0.24 33.62
CA ASN A 48 -19.19 0.89 34.76
C ASN A 48 -18.40 2.12 34.30
N ASP A 49 -18.92 3.29 34.70
CA ASP A 49 -18.27 4.60 34.57
C ASP A 49 -17.12 4.71 35.58
N ASP A 50 -15.90 4.92 35.10
CA ASP A 50 -14.85 5.59 35.86
C ASP A 50 -14.13 6.61 34.97
N GLU A 51 -14.35 7.86 35.34
CA GLU A 51 -13.96 9.09 34.67
C GLU A 51 -12.46 9.37 34.86
N LEU A 52 -11.63 9.02 33.87
CA LEU A 52 -10.24 9.48 33.77
C LEU A 52 -10.18 10.80 33.02
N THR A 53 -10.14 11.89 33.78
CA THR A 53 -10.11 13.27 33.32
C THR A 53 -8.77 13.64 32.67
N ALA A 54 -8.71 13.59 31.34
CA ALA A 54 -7.86 14.48 30.55
C ALA A 54 -8.79 15.53 29.88
N PRO A 55 -8.44 16.81 29.84
CA PRO A 55 -9.33 17.81 29.28
C PRO A 55 -9.52 17.56 27.78
N PRO A 56 -10.78 17.45 27.30
CA PRO A 56 -11.06 17.21 25.90
C PRO A 56 -10.81 18.46 25.07
N VAL A 57 -10.14 18.30 23.93
CA VAL A 57 -10.17 19.32 22.87
C VAL A 57 -11.47 19.12 22.11
N THR A 58 -12.50 19.86 22.48
CA THR A 58 -13.75 19.91 21.73
C THR A 58 -13.56 20.70 20.44
N ARG A 59 -13.41 19.98 19.33
CA ARG A 59 -13.69 20.52 18.01
C ARG A 59 -14.96 19.85 17.51
N ASN A 60 -16.04 20.62 17.43
CA ASN A 60 -17.25 20.18 16.76
C ASN A 60 -16.94 19.95 15.28
N LEU A 61 -16.95 18.69 14.85
CA LEU A 61 -16.90 18.30 13.44
C LEU A 61 -18.29 18.49 12.75
N ALA A 62 -19.11 19.42 13.26
CA ALA A 62 -20.35 19.80 12.62
C ALA A 62 -20.08 21.02 11.74
N GLU A 63 -20.29 20.84 10.43
CA GLU A 63 -20.49 21.88 9.43
C GLU A 63 -19.28 22.75 9.03
N GLU A 64 -18.31 22.18 8.32
CA GLU A 64 -17.73 22.90 7.19
C GLU A 64 -18.38 22.38 5.89
N SER A 65 -19.40 23.10 5.44
CA SER A 65 -19.96 22.94 4.09
C SER A 65 -18.86 23.20 3.08
N VAL A 66 -18.41 22.13 2.40
CA VAL A 66 -17.43 22.22 1.34
C VAL A 66 -18.04 23.00 0.18
N ASN A 67 -17.63 24.26 0.09
CA ASN A 67 -17.95 25.14 -1.03
C ASN A 67 -17.30 24.58 -2.29
N THR A 68 -18.10 23.92 -3.15
CA THR A 68 -17.67 23.30 -4.40
C THR A 68 -17.32 24.40 -5.42
N ARG A 69 -16.12 24.98 -5.29
CA ARG A 69 -15.47 25.66 -6.40
C ARG A 69 -14.66 24.64 -7.19
N ALA A 70 -15.00 24.45 -8.44
CA ALA A 70 -14.26 23.65 -9.38
C ALA A 70 -12.77 24.03 -9.35
N ALA A 71 -11.94 23.17 -8.76
CA ALA A 71 -10.50 23.31 -8.78
C ALA A 71 -9.97 22.55 -9.98
N GLU A 72 -9.08 23.20 -10.74
CA GLU A 72 -8.36 22.67 -11.88
C GLU A 72 -7.85 21.25 -11.60
N VAL A 73 -8.26 20.34 -12.49
CA VAL A 73 -7.80 18.95 -12.52
C VAL A 73 -6.34 18.99 -12.95
N LEU A 74 -5.42 18.83 -12.01
CA LEU A 74 -4.05 18.48 -12.34
C LEU A 74 -4.07 17.01 -12.81
N THR A 75 -4.18 16.83 -14.12
CA THR A 75 -4.05 15.55 -14.80
C THR A 75 -2.58 15.16 -14.84
N GLY A 76 -2.11 14.45 -13.82
CA GLY A 76 -0.85 13.73 -13.85
C GLY A 76 -1.14 12.24 -13.69
N PRO A 77 -0.52 11.35 -14.49
CA PRO A 77 -0.75 9.92 -14.38
C PRO A 77 -0.28 9.41 -13.02
N ARG A 78 -1.17 8.74 -12.29
CA ARG A 78 -0.75 7.93 -11.15
C ARG A 78 -0.01 6.71 -11.70
N ALA A 79 1.30 6.84 -11.86
CA ALA A 79 2.13 5.65 -11.88
C ALA A 79 1.90 4.88 -10.58
N ALA A 80 1.77 3.56 -10.64
CA ALA A 80 1.67 2.68 -9.48
C ALA A 80 2.91 2.74 -8.55
N SER A 81 3.71 3.78 -8.69
CA SER A 81 5.01 4.01 -8.08
C SER A 81 5.03 5.09 -7.00
N GLN A 82 3.91 5.73 -6.68
CA GLN A 82 3.91 6.81 -5.70
C GLN A 82 2.73 6.72 -4.73
N VAL A 83 3.02 6.85 -3.45
CA VAL A 83 2.02 6.88 -2.37
C VAL A 83 1.69 8.32 -2.03
N TYR A 84 0.40 8.61 -1.88
CA TYR A 84 -0.10 9.92 -1.51
C TYR A 84 -0.99 9.83 -0.29
N VAL A 85 -0.90 10.82 0.58
CA VAL A 85 -1.87 11.05 1.64
C VAL A 85 -2.94 12.02 1.11
N PRO A 86 -4.21 11.65 1.16
CA PRO A 86 -5.26 12.60 0.78
C PRO A 86 -5.46 13.67 1.86
N GLU A 87 -5.83 14.86 1.47
CA GLU A 87 -6.29 15.86 2.44
C GLU A 87 -7.59 15.44 3.13
N TYR A 88 -8.50 14.76 2.38
CA TYR A 88 -9.79 14.27 2.86
C TYR A 88 -9.99 12.80 2.54
N ILE A 89 -10.70 12.09 3.42
CA ILE A 89 -11.11 10.70 3.26
C ILE A 89 -12.62 10.58 3.45
N THR A 90 -13.27 9.75 2.63
CA THR A 90 -14.70 9.45 2.75
C THR A 90 -14.88 8.13 3.48
N VAL A 91 -15.58 8.20 4.61
CA VAL A 91 -15.87 7.07 5.50
C VAL A 91 -17.34 6.67 5.34
N HIS A 92 -17.59 5.41 5.09
CA HIS A 92 -18.92 4.80 5.10
C HIS A 92 -19.27 4.35 6.52
N LEU A 93 -20.38 4.86 7.07
CA LEU A 93 -20.76 4.59 8.47
C LEU A 93 -21.64 3.32 8.57
N GLY A 94 -21.08 2.18 8.14
CA GLY A 94 -21.78 0.89 8.14
C GLY A 94 -20.96 -0.20 7.47
N ALA A 95 -21.59 -1.37 7.26
CA ALA A 95 -21.03 -2.43 6.44
C ALA A 95 -20.97 -1.98 4.96
N PRO A 96 -19.99 -2.44 4.16
CA PRO A 96 -19.80 -1.95 2.79
C PRO A 96 -21.04 -2.04 1.89
N ASN A 97 -21.88 -3.03 2.11
CA ASN A 97 -23.10 -3.28 1.35
C ASN A 97 -24.36 -2.66 1.96
N ASP A 98 -24.24 -1.94 3.08
CA ASP A 98 -25.37 -1.23 3.69
C ASP A 98 -25.64 0.08 2.95
N THR A 99 -26.56 0.03 1.99
CA THR A 99 -26.96 1.19 1.19
C THR A 99 -27.74 2.25 1.99
N SER A 100 -28.17 1.95 3.21
CA SER A 100 -28.85 2.89 4.10
C SER A 100 -27.87 3.72 4.93
N ALA A 101 -26.64 3.23 5.09
CA ALA A 101 -25.60 3.92 5.81
C ALA A 101 -25.07 5.12 5.02
N ARG A 102 -24.80 6.22 5.73
CA ARG A 102 -24.33 7.46 5.12
C ARG A 102 -22.81 7.47 4.96
N ASN A 103 -22.34 8.19 3.96
CA ASN A 103 -20.93 8.55 3.84
C ASN A 103 -20.67 9.91 4.50
N VAL A 104 -19.53 10.02 5.17
CA VAL A 104 -19.02 11.28 5.71
C VAL A 104 -17.61 11.54 5.19
N THR A 105 -17.33 12.78 4.81
CA THR A 105 -16.00 13.18 4.37
C THR A 105 -15.36 14.04 5.47
N VAL A 106 -14.19 13.62 5.93
CA VAL A 106 -13.42 14.29 6.98
C VAL A 106 -11.97 14.49 6.53
N SER A 107 -11.21 15.38 7.19
CA SER A 107 -9.78 15.45 6.90
C SER A 107 -9.11 14.11 7.25
N PHE A 108 -8.09 13.71 6.50
CA PHE A 108 -7.36 12.47 6.79
C PHE A 108 -6.74 12.50 8.19
N ARG A 109 -6.25 13.65 8.62
CA ARG A 109 -5.72 13.82 9.99
C ARG A 109 -6.80 13.57 11.04
N ASP A 110 -7.98 14.20 10.89
CA ASP A 110 -9.07 14.04 11.85
C ASP A 110 -9.61 12.61 11.84
N TYR A 111 -9.59 11.95 10.68
CA TYR A 111 -9.90 10.53 10.59
C TYR A 111 -8.95 9.69 11.46
N ILE A 112 -7.63 9.86 11.31
CA ILE A 112 -6.64 9.10 12.08
C ILE A 112 -6.69 9.46 13.57
N LYS A 113 -6.88 10.75 13.91
CA LYS A 113 -7.07 11.18 15.30
C LYS A 113 -8.26 10.50 15.97
N ASN A 114 -9.36 10.39 15.22
CA ASN A 114 -10.57 9.73 15.67
C ASN A 114 -10.34 8.21 15.88
N VAL A 115 -9.81 7.53 14.88
CA VAL A 115 -9.50 6.08 14.96
C VAL A 115 -8.56 5.81 16.13
N ALA A 116 -7.45 6.54 16.26
CA ALA A 116 -6.49 6.34 17.33
C ALA A 116 -7.12 6.60 18.70
N SER A 117 -7.94 7.66 18.82
CA SER A 117 -8.66 7.92 20.08
C SER A 117 -9.77 6.90 20.35
N SER A 118 -10.20 6.10 19.35
CA SER A 118 -11.22 5.07 19.51
C SER A 118 -10.64 3.69 19.86
N GLU A 119 -9.39 3.43 19.49
CA GLU A 119 -8.81 2.09 19.53
C GLU A 119 -7.68 1.92 20.54
N ILE A 120 -7.00 3.02 20.96
CA ILE A 120 -5.86 2.95 21.87
C ILE A 120 -6.00 3.95 23.02
N TYR A 121 -5.41 3.60 24.17
CA TYR A 121 -5.50 4.45 25.36
C TYR A 121 -4.43 5.55 25.33
N PRO A 122 -4.81 6.81 25.63
CA PRO A 122 -3.89 7.93 25.63
C PRO A 122 -2.79 7.83 26.70
N THR A 123 -2.96 6.97 27.69
CA THR A 123 -2.03 6.72 28.81
C THR A 123 -0.90 5.76 28.47
N TRP A 124 -0.93 5.12 27.29
CA TRP A 124 0.10 4.19 26.90
C TRP A 124 1.45 4.87 26.68
N PRO A 125 2.58 4.12 26.79
CA PRO A 125 3.90 4.65 26.46
C PRO A 125 3.95 5.24 25.06
N GLU A 126 4.62 6.39 24.88
CA GLU A 126 4.64 7.09 23.59
C GLU A 126 5.15 6.21 22.44
N ALA A 127 6.12 5.32 22.71
CA ALA A 127 6.60 4.39 21.68
C ALA A 127 5.50 3.43 21.18
N ALA A 128 4.63 2.96 22.08
CA ALA A 128 3.46 2.15 21.72
C ALA A 128 2.44 2.97 20.93
N LEU A 129 2.11 4.19 21.41
CA LEU A 129 1.20 5.08 20.70
C LEU A 129 1.66 5.38 19.27
N ARG A 130 2.94 5.73 19.08
CA ARG A 130 3.52 6.00 17.76
C ARG A 130 3.47 4.78 16.84
N ALA A 131 3.79 3.59 17.35
CA ALA A 131 3.73 2.35 16.56
C ALA A 131 2.30 2.04 16.11
N ASN A 132 1.31 2.15 17.01
CA ASN A 132 -0.09 1.95 16.66
C ASN A 132 -0.60 2.99 15.66
N ILE A 133 -0.32 4.27 15.87
CA ILE A 133 -0.72 5.35 14.95
C ILE A 133 -0.13 5.13 13.56
N LEU A 134 1.15 4.75 13.44
CA LEU A 134 1.78 4.42 12.15
C LEU A 134 1.12 3.22 11.47
N ALA A 135 0.74 2.18 12.23
CA ALA A 135 -0.01 1.05 11.70
C ALA A 135 -1.40 1.47 11.20
N GLN A 136 -2.13 2.29 11.96
CA GLN A 136 -3.44 2.81 11.59
C GLN A 136 -3.38 3.71 10.34
N ILE A 137 -2.40 4.60 10.25
CA ILE A 137 -2.14 5.42 9.06
C ILE A 137 -1.87 4.53 7.85
N THR A 138 -0.97 3.55 8.00
CA THR A 138 -0.57 2.67 6.91
C THR A 138 -1.71 1.79 6.43
N PHE A 139 -2.54 1.29 7.33
CA PHE A 139 -3.76 0.55 6.97
C PHE A 139 -4.70 1.40 6.11
N ALA A 140 -5.01 2.62 6.55
CA ALA A 140 -5.87 3.53 5.78
C ALA A 140 -5.24 3.89 4.42
N GLN A 141 -3.94 4.13 4.38
CA GLN A 141 -3.22 4.38 3.13
C GLN A 141 -3.21 3.17 2.19
N ASN A 142 -3.11 1.95 2.71
CA ASN A 142 -3.23 0.74 1.90
C ASN A 142 -4.61 0.65 1.24
N ARG A 143 -5.70 0.96 1.96
CA ARG A 143 -7.06 1.01 1.39
C ARG A 143 -7.19 2.04 0.26
N ILE A 144 -6.53 3.19 0.41
CA ILE A 144 -6.50 4.25 -0.59
C ILE A 144 -5.63 3.85 -1.78
N PHE A 145 -4.42 3.37 -1.54
CA PHE A 145 -3.47 2.97 -2.56
C PHE A 145 -4.00 1.86 -3.46
N THR A 146 -4.66 0.87 -2.86
CA THR A 146 -5.27 -0.26 -3.57
C THR A 146 -6.62 0.07 -4.21
N GLU A 147 -7.14 1.28 -4.01
CA GLU A 147 -8.52 1.65 -4.40
C GLU A 147 -9.52 0.57 -3.97
N TRP A 148 -9.36 0.04 -2.74
CA TRP A 148 -10.05 -1.16 -2.27
C TRP A 148 -11.56 -1.10 -2.50
N TYR A 149 -12.21 -0.03 -2.11
CA TYR A 149 -13.65 0.17 -2.31
C TYR A 149 -13.99 0.75 -3.69
N PRO A 150 -13.32 1.82 -4.18
CA PRO A 150 -13.63 2.38 -5.49
C PRO A 150 -13.50 1.38 -6.65
N SER A 151 -12.50 0.49 -6.64
CA SER A 151 -12.32 -0.55 -7.67
C SER A 151 -13.47 -1.57 -7.69
N ARG A 152 -14.27 -1.63 -6.63
CA ARG A 152 -15.47 -2.47 -6.46
C ARG A 152 -16.77 -1.73 -6.74
N GLY A 153 -16.69 -0.45 -7.16
CA GLY A 153 -17.86 0.38 -7.49
C GLY A 153 -18.45 1.16 -6.32
N TYR A 154 -17.79 1.17 -5.16
CA TYR A 154 -18.23 1.98 -4.02
C TYR A 154 -17.73 3.42 -4.14
N ASN A 155 -18.45 4.36 -3.54
CA ASN A 155 -18.15 5.80 -3.56
C ASN A 155 -17.55 6.31 -2.24
N PHE A 156 -16.82 5.45 -1.52
CA PHE A 156 -16.11 5.76 -0.29
C PHE A 156 -14.73 5.09 -0.27
N ASN A 157 -13.86 5.50 0.65
CA ASN A 157 -12.49 5.01 0.75
C ASN A 157 -12.34 3.91 1.81
N ILE A 158 -13.12 3.99 2.89
CA ILE A 158 -13.00 3.13 4.05
C ILE A 158 -14.34 3.06 4.80
N THR A 159 -14.55 2.03 5.62
CA THR A 159 -15.71 1.93 6.51
C THR A 159 -15.34 2.26 7.94
N ASN A 160 -16.34 2.48 8.80
CA ASN A 160 -16.14 2.62 10.25
C ASN A 160 -16.32 1.30 11.01
N ASN A 161 -16.44 0.18 10.31
CA ASN A 161 -16.76 -1.12 10.89
C ASN A 161 -15.49 -1.97 11.02
N THR A 162 -15.16 -2.40 12.24
CA THR A 162 -13.96 -3.18 12.58
C THR A 162 -13.95 -4.58 11.96
N ALA A 163 -15.09 -5.10 11.50
CA ALA A 163 -15.12 -6.34 10.72
C ALA A 163 -14.47 -6.20 9.34
N TYR A 164 -14.33 -4.97 8.85
CA TYR A 164 -13.77 -4.67 7.51
C TYR A 164 -12.56 -3.77 7.57
N ASP A 165 -12.59 -2.73 8.44
CA ASP A 165 -11.56 -1.70 8.49
C ASP A 165 -11.26 -1.24 9.94
N GLN A 166 -11.45 0.03 10.27
CA GLN A 166 -11.01 0.66 11.50
C GLN A 166 -12.19 1.24 12.30
N TYR A 167 -12.03 1.32 13.62
CA TYR A 167 -13.08 1.85 14.49
C TYR A 167 -13.10 3.38 14.46
N PHE A 168 -13.94 3.93 13.57
CA PHE A 168 -14.19 5.37 13.48
C PHE A 168 -15.55 5.70 14.07
N VAL A 169 -15.59 6.61 15.05
CA VAL A 169 -16.82 7.07 15.72
C VAL A 169 -17.06 8.54 15.37
N TYR A 170 -18.01 8.80 14.48
CA TYR A 170 -18.30 10.14 14.00
C TYR A 170 -18.71 11.07 15.16
N GLY A 171 -17.99 12.20 15.33
CA GLY A 171 -18.30 13.22 16.33
C GLY A 171 -17.72 12.97 17.72
N ARG A 172 -16.88 11.91 17.92
CA ARG A 172 -16.25 11.68 19.22
C ARG A 172 -15.17 12.72 19.55
N ASN A 173 -14.89 12.88 20.84
CA ASN A 173 -13.79 13.70 21.33
C ASN A 173 -12.43 13.05 21.01
N ILE A 174 -11.42 13.89 20.78
CA ILE A 174 -10.05 13.48 20.46
C ILE A 174 -9.14 13.79 21.66
N PHE A 175 -8.29 12.84 22.05
CA PHE A 175 -7.31 13.06 23.11
C PHE A 175 -6.16 13.96 22.62
N THR A 176 -5.74 14.91 23.46
CA THR A 176 -4.76 15.95 23.09
C THR A 176 -3.39 15.37 22.70
N ASN A 177 -2.88 14.40 23.45
CA ASN A 177 -1.60 13.75 23.13
C ASN A 177 -1.67 12.93 21.86
N ILE A 178 -2.77 12.22 21.62
CA ILE A 178 -3.01 11.51 20.34
C ILE A 178 -3.08 12.48 19.18
N SER A 179 -3.81 13.62 19.34
CA SER A 179 -3.87 14.66 18.32
C SER A 179 -2.47 15.16 17.93
N ARG A 180 -1.62 15.45 18.91
CA ARG A 180 -0.24 15.89 18.69
C ARG A 180 0.56 14.81 17.91
N LEU A 181 0.51 13.56 18.34
CA LEU A 181 1.25 12.48 17.69
C LEU A 181 0.79 12.24 16.25
N VAL A 182 -0.51 12.32 15.99
CA VAL A 182 -1.03 12.19 14.62
C VAL A 182 -0.57 13.36 13.75
N ASP A 183 -0.56 14.59 14.27
CA ASP A 183 -0.06 15.76 13.52
C ASP A 183 1.42 15.64 13.14
N GLU A 184 2.22 14.89 13.93
CA GLU A 184 3.62 14.60 13.65
C GLU A 184 3.81 13.43 12.63
N LEU A 185 2.86 12.51 12.51
CA LEU A 185 3.03 11.23 11.81
C LEU A 185 2.14 11.05 10.59
N PHE A 186 1.11 11.88 10.37
CA PHE A 186 -0.01 11.62 9.44
C PHE A 186 0.40 11.40 7.98
N ASP A 187 1.57 11.87 7.56
CA ASP A 187 2.12 11.71 6.21
C ASP A 187 3.16 10.59 6.12
N GLN A 188 3.39 9.86 7.20
CA GLN A 188 4.30 8.72 7.24
C GLN A 188 3.55 7.41 7.06
N TYR A 189 4.22 6.43 6.45
CA TYR A 189 3.67 5.09 6.26
C TYR A 189 4.77 4.02 6.31
N ILE A 190 4.34 2.78 6.52
CA ILE A 190 5.20 1.62 6.59
C ILE A 190 5.21 0.93 5.24
N ARG A 191 6.40 0.68 4.72
CA ARG A 191 6.63 -0.13 3.52
C ARG A 191 7.78 -1.11 3.72
N ARG A 192 7.92 -2.08 2.83
CA ARG A 192 9.11 -2.92 2.81
C ARG A 192 10.27 -2.19 2.13
N ARG A 193 11.48 -2.56 2.49
CA ARG A 193 12.69 -2.02 1.85
C ARG A 193 12.70 -2.43 0.38
N GLY A 194 12.84 -1.46 -0.52
CA GLY A 194 12.80 -1.69 -1.96
C GLY A 194 11.39 -1.71 -2.58
N ALA A 195 10.33 -1.68 -1.78
CA ALA A 195 8.96 -1.58 -2.26
C ALA A 195 8.41 -0.15 -2.14
N VAL A 196 7.41 0.19 -2.95
CA VAL A 196 6.71 1.48 -2.87
C VAL A 196 5.40 1.38 -2.09
N ASN A 197 4.70 0.26 -2.21
CA ASN A 197 3.35 0.10 -1.66
C ASN A 197 3.33 0.12 -0.12
N PRO A 198 2.35 0.80 0.50
CA PRO A 198 2.08 0.64 1.92
C PRO A 198 1.77 -0.84 2.19
N ILE A 199 2.40 -1.42 3.22
CA ILE A 199 2.02 -2.78 3.62
C ILE A 199 0.54 -2.81 4.05
N PHE A 200 -0.09 -3.98 3.99
CA PHE A 200 -1.35 -4.17 4.69
C PHE A 200 -1.05 -4.30 6.18
N ALA A 201 -1.00 -3.17 6.88
CA ALA A 201 -0.66 -3.09 8.29
C ALA A 201 -1.83 -3.57 9.15
N GLN A 202 -2.15 -4.87 9.06
CA GLN A 202 -3.17 -5.49 9.89
C GLN A 202 -2.80 -5.37 11.36
N TYR A 203 -3.79 -5.06 12.22
CA TYR A 203 -3.63 -5.04 13.67
C TYR A 203 -4.93 -5.47 14.36
N CYS A 204 -4.83 -5.81 15.62
CA CYS A 204 -5.94 -6.17 16.50
C CYS A 204 -5.58 -5.84 17.96
N ASN A 205 -6.54 -5.91 18.87
CA ASN A 205 -6.25 -5.60 20.27
C ASN A 205 -5.22 -6.55 20.90
N GLY A 206 -5.17 -7.80 20.46
CA GLY A 206 -4.16 -8.78 20.89
C GLY A 206 -4.48 -9.49 22.22
N THR A 207 -5.64 -9.22 22.80
CA THR A 207 -6.12 -9.85 24.04
C THR A 207 -7.40 -10.66 23.79
N THR A 208 -8.48 -9.99 23.37
CA THR A 208 -9.76 -10.65 23.05
C THR A 208 -9.79 -11.13 21.60
N VAL A 209 -9.08 -10.43 20.71
CA VAL A 209 -8.94 -10.79 19.30
C VAL A 209 -7.46 -10.87 18.94
N THR A 210 -7.04 -12.00 18.37
CA THR A 210 -5.69 -12.22 17.86
C THR A 210 -5.67 -12.22 16.33
N CYS A 211 -4.60 -11.71 15.73
CA CYS A 211 -4.40 -11.67 14.28
C CYS A 211 -2.93 -11.92 13.92
N GLY A 212 -2.64 -12.09 12.65
CA GLY A 212 -1.26 -12.25 12.17
C GLY A 212 -0.44 -10.96 12.15
N GLY A 213 -1.07 -9.80 12.46
CA GLY A 213 -0.45 -8.49 12.44
C GLY A 213 -0.07 -7.97 13.84
N LEU A 214 -0.09 -6.65 14.00
CA LEU A 214 0.32 -6.00 15.24
C LEU A 214 -0.72 -6.20 16.35
N SER A 215 -0.27 -6.64 17.52
CA SER A 215 -1.04 -6.64 18.77
C SER A 215 -0.95 -5.27 19.43
N GLN A 216 -2.07 -4.55 19.57
CA GLN A 216 -2.09 -3.22 20.19
C GLN A 216 -1.56 -3.28 21.64
N TRP A 217 -2.05 -4.19 22.46
CA TRP A 217 -1.54 -4.40 23.83
C TRP A 217 -0.10 -4.93 23.86
N GLY A 218 0.28 -5.77 22.88
CA GLY A 218 1.66 -6.23 22.76
C GLY A 218 2.65 -5.10 22.51
N THR A 219 2.22 -4.01 21.86
CA THR A 219 3.09 -2.83 21.69
C THR A 219 3.43 -2.15 23.01
N VAL A 220 2.51 -2.19 24.00
CA VAL A 220 2.75 -1.64 25.34
C VAL A 220 3.83 -2.44 26.06
N ALA A 221 3.75 -3.78 26.00
CA ALA A 221 4.77 -4.64 26.60
C ALA A 221 6.16 -4.39 25.97
N LEU A 222 6.23 -4.29 24.64
CA LEU A 222 7.50 -4.00 23.94
C LEU A 222 8.03 -2.60 24.28
N ALA A 223 7.17 -1.58 24.36
CA ALA A 223 7.56 -0.23 24.73
C ALA A 223 8.11 -0.17 26.16
N ASN A 224 7.48 -0.86 27.10
CA ASN A 224 7.96 -0.99 28.50
C ASN A 224 9.31 -1.72 28.60
N ASN A 225 9.63 -2.58 27.63
CA ASN A 225 10.93 -3.23 27.48
C ASN A 225 11.94 -2.40 26.66
N GLY A 226 11.67 -1.12 26.42
CA GLY A 226 12.59 -0.18 25.78
C GLY A 226 12.66 -0.23 24.26
N TYR A 227 11.71 -0.91 23.60
CA TYR A 227 11.65 -0.92 22.13
C TYR A 227 11.25 0.46 21.60
N THR A 228 11.92 0.89 20.53
CA THR A 228 11.53 2.09 19.76
C THR A 228 10.28 1.82 18.92
N PRO A 229 9.55 2.84 18.45
CA PRO A 229 8.39 2.63 17.56
C PRO A 229 8.72 1.77 16.34
N LEU A 230 9.85 2.01 15.66
CA LEU A 230 10.29 1.19 14.54
C LEU A 230 10.68 -0.23 14.97
N GLY A 231 11.27 -0.40 16.14
CA GLY A 231 11.58 -1.72 16.71
C GLY A 231 10.31 -2.53 16.97
N ILE A 232 9.27 -1.90 17.51
CA ILE A 232 7.94 -2.50 17.71
C ILE A 232 7.33 -2.91 16.36
N LEU A 233 7.34 -2.01 15.39
CA LEU A 233 6.79 -2.31 14.06
C LEU A 233 7.53 -3.46 13.37
N ARG A 234 8.86 -3.52 13.48
CA ARG A 234 9.66 -4.63 12.95
C ARG A 234 9.38 -5.96 13.61
N TYR A 235 9.11 -5.94 14.90
CA TYR A 235 8.72 -7.15 15.64
C TYR A 235 7.48 -7.83 15.02
N TYR A 236 6.49 -7.03 14.55
CA TYR A 236 5.25 -7.56 14.00
C TYR A 236 5.26 -7.73 12.48
N TYR A 237 5.93 -6.86 11.74
CA TYR A 237 5.84 -6.83 10.27
C TYR A 237 7.12 -7.28 9.57
N GLY A 238 8.21 -7.55 10.31
CA GLY A 238 9.49 -8.01 9.78
C GLY A 238 10.59 -6.94 9.76
N ASP A 239 11.84 -7.39 9.74
CA ASP A 239 13.03 -6.51 9.87
C ASP A 239 13.28 -5.64 8.63
N ASP A 240 12.67 -5.98 7.51
CA ASP A 240 12.82 -5.31 6.23
C ASP A 240 11.91 -4.08 6.08
N ILE A 241 11.04 -3.79 7.05
CA ILE A 241 10.20 -2.59 6.98
C ILE A 241 10.99 -1.31 7.26
N VAL A 242 10.54 -0.26 6.63
CA VAL A 242 10.99 1.13 6.82
C VAL A 242 9.77 2.05 6.93
N ILE A 243 9.94 3.18 7.61
CA ILE A 243 8.97 4.27 7.63
C ILE A 243 9.38 5.25 6.54
N ASP A 244 8.45 5.60 5.67
CA ASP A 244 8.65 6.56 4.59
C ASP A 244 7.61 7.67 4.68
N THR A 245 7.82 8.75 3.92
CA THR A 245 6.94 9.92 3.89
C THR A 245 6.23 10.01 2.55
N ALA A 246 4.92 10.18 2.58
CA ALA A 246 4.09 10.35 1.40
C ALA A 246 3.76 11.83 1.16
N THR A 247 3.59 12.20 -0.11
CA THR A 247 3.17 13.56 -0.46
C THR A 247 1.68 13.75 -0.16
N VAL A 248 1.33 14.86 0.49
CA VAL A 248 -0.07 15.22 0.74
C VAL A 248 -0.69 15.77 -0.53
N GLN A 249 -1.83 15.21 -0.94
CA GLN A 249 -2.61 15.68 -2.10
C GLN A 249 -4.03 16.10 -1.68
N ARG A 250 -4.49 17.21 -2.24
CA ARG A 250 -5.80 17.78 -1.91
C ARG A 250 -6.97 16.85 -2.24
N ARG A 251 -6.84 16.03 -3.29
CA ARG A 251 -7.85 15.03 -3.68
C ARG A 251 -7.17 13.73 -4.08
N ILE A 252 -7.76 12.62 -3.64
CA ILE A 252 -7.50 11.32 -4.28
C ILE A 252 -8.29 11.32 -5.56
N THR A 253 -7.60 11.40 -6.69
CA THR A 253 -8.22 11.08 -7.98
C THR A 253 -8.19 9.57 -8.17
N SER A 254 -9.23 9.01 -8.80
CA SER A 254 -9.18 7.63 -9.30
C SER A 254 -7.91 7.41 -10.13
N SER A 255 -7.34 6.21 -10.08
CA SER A 255 -6.22 5.85 -10.96
C SER A 255 -6.61 5.85 -12.44
N TYR A 256 -7.91 5.80 -12.76
CA TYR A 256 -8.39 5.90 -14.13
C TYR A 256 -8.04 7.28 -14.73
N PRO A 257 -7.40 7.32 -15.91
CA PRO A 257 -6.86 8.57 -16.50
C PRO A 257 -7.91 9.56 -17.01
N GLY A 258 -9.20 9.25 -16.91
CA GLY A 258 -10.29 10.12 -17.36
C GLY A 258 -10.64 9.98 -18.85
N ALA A 259 -9.81 9.33 -19.65
CA ALA A 259 -10.05 9.02 -21.05
C ALA A 259 -9.81 7.52 -21.34
N PRO A 260 -10.61 6.89 -22.23
CA PRO A 260 -10.40 5.49 -22.59
C PRO A 260 -9.07 5.27 -23.31
N LEU A 261 -8.38 4.18 -23.02
CA LEU A 261 -7.21 3.75 -23.78
C LEU A 261 -7.64 2.81 -24.91
N THR A 262 -7.18 3.14 -26.10
CA THR A 262 -7.44 2.40 -27.36
C THR A 262 -6.16 2.25 -28.17
N VAL A 263 -6.21 1.49 -29.27
CA VAL A 263 -5.08 1.41 -30.20
C VAL A 263 -4.63 2.81 -30.63
N GLY A 264 -3.35 3.08 -30.43
CA GLY A 264 -2.73 4.39 -30.68
C GLY A 264 -2.56 5.27 -29.41
N SER A 265 -3.23 4.97 -28.31
CA SER A 265 -2.98 5.64 -27.02
C SER A 265 -1.54 5.42 -26.58
N ARG A 266 -0.95 6.42 -25.90
CA ARG A 266 0.45 6.38 -25.44
C ARG A 266 0.60 6.95 -24.05
N GLY A 267 1.71 6.57 -23.41
CA GLY A 267 2.14 7.17 -22.14
C GLY A 267 2.08 6.21 -20.95
N GLU A 268 2.13 6.79 -19.77
CA GLU A 268 2.31 6.06 -18.50
C GLU A 268 1.10 5.16 -18.16
N ASP A 269 -0.12 5.59 -18.50
CA ASP A 269 -1.32 4.79 -18.27
C ASP A 269 -1.33 3.50 -19.12
N VAL A 270 -0.78 3.58 -20.32
CA VAL A 270 -0.60 2.40 -21.19
C VAL A 270 0.44 1.45 -20.60
N ARG A 271 1.55 1.98 -20.05
CA ARG A 271 2.55 1.17 -19.34
C ARG A 271 1.96 0.51 -18.10
N THR A 272 1.17 1.25 -17.34
CA THR A 272 0.48 0.75 -16.15
C THR A 272 -0.40 -0.45 -16.48
N ILE A 273 -1.31 -0.33 -17.44
CA ILE A 273 -2.19 -1.44 -17.86
C ILE A 273 -1.38 -2.62 -18.41
N ARG A 274 -0.31 -2.38 -19.17
CA ARG A 274 0.59 -3.42 -19.65
C ARG A 274 1.21 -4.20 -18.49
N THR A 275 1.76 -3.50 -17.51
CA THR A 275 2.37 -4.10 -16.31
C THR A 275 1.35 -4.92 -15.54
N TRP A 276 0.18 -4.37 -15.28
CA TRP A 276 -0.89 -5.07 -14.55
C TRP A 276 -1.38 -6.31 -15.29
N LEU A 277 -1.66 -6.22 -16.58
CA LEU A 277 -2.10 -7.38 -17.37
C LEU A 277 -1.02 -8.47 -17.47
N ASN A 278 0.24 -8.10 -17.62
CA ASN A 278 1.35 -9.05 -17.62
C ASN A 278 1.53 -9.74 -16.28
N ARG A 279 1.24 -9.06 -15.15
CA ARG A 279 1.21 -9.70 -13.82
C ARG A 279 -0.02 -10.60 -13.67
N ILE A 280 -1.20 -10.12 -14.05
CA ILE A 280 -2.47 -10.87 -13.97
C ILE A 280 -2.41 -12.16 -14.80
N ARG A 281 -1.82 -12.13 -16.00
CA ARG A 281 -1.74 -13.31 -16.87
C ARG A 281 -1.00 -14.50 -16.26
N ARG A 282 -0.13 -14.29 -15.27
CA ARG A 282 0.53 -15.41 -14.57
C ARG A 282 -0.47 -16.29 -13.84
N ASN A 283 -1.54 -15.69 -13.32
CA ASN A 283 -2.65 -16.38 -12.67
C ASN A 283 -3.76 -16.78 -13.69
N TYR A 284 -3.82 -16.08 -14.84
CA TYR A 284 -4.82 -16.26 -15.90
C TYR A 284 -4.14 -16.47 -17.26
N PRO A 285 -3.55 -17.64 -17.54
CA PRO A 285 -2.71 -17.86 -18.74
C PRO A 285 -3.44 -17.69 -20.09
N ALA A 286 -4.78 -17.71 -20.09
CA ALA A 286 -5.60 -17.43 -21.26
C ALA A 286 -5.51 -15.96 -21.76
N ILE A 287 -4.95 -15.06 -20.94
CA ILE A 287 -4.63 -13.69 -21.35
C ILE A 287 -3.28 -13.72 -22.09
N PRO A 288 -3.23 -13.33 -23.38
CA PRO A 288 -1.98 -13.31 -24.15
C PRO A 288 -0.92 -12.41 -23.50
N ALA A 289 0.35 -12.77 -23.64
CA ALA A 289 1.45 -11.90 -23.20
C ALA A 289 1.48 -10.61 -24.03
N ILE A 290 1.85 -9.53 -23.38
CA ILE A 290 2.10 -8.23 -24.01
C ILE A 290 3.62 -7.99 -23.91
N SER A 291 4.25 -7.53 -25.01
CA SER A 291 5.65 -7.11 -25.00
C SER A 291 5.90 -6.16 -23.84
N THR A 292 6.99 -6.35 -23.09
CA THR A 292 7.32 -5.57 -21.89
C THR A 292 7.81 -4.15 -22.22
N THR A 293 8.14 -3.89 -23.48
CA THR A 293 8.71 -2.60 -23.92
C THR A 293 7.71 -1.70 -24.64
N GLY A 294 7.86 -0.40 -24.44
CA GLY A 294 7.09 0.65 -25.12
C GLY A 294 5.91 1.17 -24.31
N ASP A 295 5.39 2.29 -24.75
CA ASP A 295 4.30 3.06 -24.11
C ASP A 295 3.07 3.18 -25.01
N THR A 296 3.02 2.42 -26.11
CA THR A 296 1.95 2.51 -27.10
C THR A 296 0.98 1.35 -26.93
N TYR A 297 -0.31 1.67 -26.90
CA TYR A 297 -1.39 0.68 -26.96
C TYR A 297 -1.49 0.15 -28.40
N ASN A 298 -0.94 -1.01 -28.63
CA ASN A 298 -0.89 -1.65 -29.94
C ASN A 298 -1.94 -2.79 -30.05
N ALA A 299 -2.00 -3.46 -31.22
CA ALA A 299 -2.94 -4.56 -31.45
C ALA A 299 -2.68 -5.78 -30.54
N GLU A 300 -1.43 -6.00 -30.07
CA GLU A 300 -1.10 -7.04 -29.11
C GLU A 300 -1.80 -6.78 -27.76
N MET A 301 -1.68 -5.55 -27.27
CA MET A 301 -2.32 -5.11 -26.04
C MET A 301 -3.85 -5.17 -26.14
N GLN A 302 -4.41 -4.76 -27.29
CA GLN A 302 -5.85 -4.87 -27.55
C GLN A 302 -6.35 -6.33 -27.40
N ARG A 303 -5.64 -7.30 -28.01
CA ARG A 303 -6.00 -8.73 -27.85
C ARG A 303 -5.97 -9.20 -26.40
N SER A 304 -4.98 -8.77 -25.63
CA SER A 304 -4.88 -9.10 -24.20
C SER A 304 -6.02 -8.48 -23.39
N VAL A 305 -6.38 -7.22 -23.66
CA VAL A 305 -7.53 -6.57 -23.04
C VAL A 305 -8.83 -7.28 -23.40
N GLN A 306 -9.04 -7.65 -24.67
CA GLN A 306 -10.23 -8.42 -25.08
C GLN A 306 -10.32 -9.78 -24.37
N ALA A 307 -9.18 -10.48 -24.22
CA ALA A 307 -9.15 -11.75 -23.48
C ALA A 307 -9.50 -11.53 -22.00
N PHE A 308 -8.92 -10.51 -21.35
CA PHE A 308 -9.26 -10.13 -20.00
C PHE A 308 -10.75 -9.81 -19.84
N GLN A 309 -11.30 -8.99 -20.73
CA GLN A 309 -12.72 -8.61 -20.71
C GLN A 309 -13.62 -9.84 -20.80
N ARG A 310 -13.32 -10.82 -21.68
CA ARG A 310 -14.11 -12.08 -21.77
C ARG A 310 -14.04 -12.87 -20.46
N ILE A 311 -12.86 -13.02 -19.87
CA ILE A 311 -12.65 -13.80 -18.64
C ILE A 311 -13.45 -13.19 -17.47
N PHE A 312 -13.49 -11.85 -17.40
CA PHE A 312 -14.11 -11.14 -16.30
C PHE A 312 -15.51 -10.55 -16.61
N ASN A 313 -16.19 -11.11 -17.62
CA ASN A 313 -17.57 -10.76 -18.01
C ASN A 313 -17.77 -9.26 -18.31
N LEU A 314 -16.82 -8.65 -19.03
CA LEU A 314 -16.92 -7.30 -19.58
C LEU A 314 -17.15 -7.38 -21.10
N THR A 315 -17.64 -6.30 -21.71
CA THR A 315 -17.75 -6.19 -23.17
C THR A 315 -16.35 -6.30 -23.80
N PRO A 316 -16.09 -7.32 -24.67
CA PRO A 316 -14.74 -7.57 -25.18
C PRO A 316 -14.39 -6.71 -26.39
N ASP A 317 -14.51 -5.37 -26.25
CA ASP A 317 -14.24 -4.38 -27.29
C ASP A 317 -12.75 -4.04 -27.42
N GLY A 318 -11.95 -4.41 -26.45
CA GLY A 318 -10.52 -4.07 -26.40
C GLY A 318 -10.27 -2.60 -26.07
N VAL A 319 -11.22 -1.93 -25.42
CA VAL A 319 -11.10 -0.54 -24.94
C VAL A 319 -10.96 -0.57 -23.43
N VAL A 320 -9.96 0.14 -22.89
CA VAL A 320 -9.82 0.29 -21.45
C VAL A 320 -10.55 1.56 -21.01
N GLY A 321 -11.87 1.46 -20.90
CA GLY A 321 -12.72 2.46 -20.26
C GLY A 321 -12.76 2.28 -18.74
N PRO A 322 -13.56 3.08 -18.00
CA PRO A 322 -13.62 3.06 -16.53
C PRO A 322 -13.88 1.66 -15.95
N ALA A 323 -14.84 0.93 -16.50
CA ALA A 323 -15.19 -0.40 -16.03
C ALA A 323 -14.06 -1.42 -16.21
N THR A 324 -13.38 -1.39 -17.37
CA THR A 324 -12.24 -2.26 -17.66
C THR A 324 -11.03 -1.88 -16.79
N TRP A 325 -10.73 -0.59 -16.65
CA TRP A 325 -9.66 -0.10 -15.80
C TRP A 325 -9.84 -0.56 -14.34
N ASN A 326 -10.99 -0.26 -13.75
CA ASN A 326 -11.29 -0.63 -12.36
C ASN A 326 -11.24 -2.14 -12.15
N LYS A 327 -11.71 -2.94 -13.11
CA LYS A 327 -11.64 -4.40 -13.02
C LYS A 327 -10.19 -4.90 -13.11
N ILE A 328 -9.36 -4.32 -13.98
CA ILE A 328 -7.92 -4.66 -14.07
C ILE A 328 -7.22 -4.29 -12.75
N ALA A 329 -7.44 -3.09 -12.22
CA ALA A 329 -6.90 -2.65 -10.94
C ALA A 329 -7.31 -3.59 -9.79
N TYR A 330 -8.59 -3.92 -9.70
CA TYR A 330 -9.12 -4.86 -8.70
C TYR A 330 -8.47 -6.24 -8.76
N ILE A 331 -8.35 -6.82 -9.97
CA ILE A 331 -7.74 -8.14 -10.15
C ILE A 331 -6.24 -8.08 -9.89
N TYR A 332 -5.56 -6.99 -10.28
CA TYR A 332 -4.14 -6.78 -9.97
C TYR A 332 -3.88 -6.75 -8.47
N VAL A 333 -4.66 -5.98 -7.70
CA VAL A 333 -4.58 -5.95 -6.23
C VAL A 333 -4.77 -7.35 -5.64
N ALA A 334 -5.74 -8.11 -6.17
CA ALA A 334 -6.04 -9.45 -5.68
C ALA A 334 -4.90 -10.46 -5.98
N VAL A 335 -4.36 -10.48 -7.21
CA VAL A 335 -3.27 -11.42 -7.57
C VAL A 335 -1.93 -11.06 -6.91
N MET A 336 -1.70 -9.79 -6.60
CA MET A 336 -0.55 -9.31 -5.83
C MET A 336 -0.79 -9.42 -4.31
N ARG A 337 -2.00 -9.70 -3.88
CA ARG A 337 -2.40 -9.74 -2.45
C ARG A 337 -2.08 -8.46 -1.68
N LEU A 338 -2.13 -7.31 -2.35
CA LEU A 338 -1.69 -6.02 -1.77
C LEU A 338 -2.51 -5.57 -0.54
N ALA A 339 -3.71 -6.09 -0.38
CA ALA A 339 -4.60 -5.84 0.76
C ALA A 339 -4.64 -7.03 1.75
N GLU A 340 -3.56 -7.81 1.80
CA GLU A 340 -3.38 -8.93 2.73
C GLU A 340 -2.02 -8.85 3.41
N LEU A 341 -1.92 -9.39 4.62
CA LEU A 341 -0.64 -9.52 5.31
C LEU A 341 0.27 -10.47 4.51
N GLY A 342 1.51 -10.03 4.22
CA GLY A 342 2.45 -10.79 3.38
C GLY A 342 2.10 -10.76 1.89
N GLY A 343 1.39 -9.74 1.42
CA GLY A 343 1.23 -9.46 -0.02
C GLY A 343 2.55 -9.15 -0.71
N GLU A 344 2.54 -9.23 -2.04
CA GLU A 344 3.73 -8.97 -2.86
C GLU A 344 4.15 -7.50 -2.80
N ASP A 345 5.43 -7.26 -3.02
CA ASP A 345 5.98 -5.91 -3.08
C ASP A 345 5.89 -5.36 -4.52
N ILE A 346 5.50 -4.08 -4.63
CA ILE A 346 5.66 -3.32 -5.86
C ILE A 346 7.05 -2.67 -5.76
N PRO A 347 8.02 -3.08 -6.59
CA PRO A 347 9.37 -2.53 -6.50
C PRO A 347 9.37 -1.03 -6.67
N LEU A 348 10.18 -0.32 -5.87
CA LEU A 348 10.47 1.08 -6.13
C LEU A 348 10.96 1.22 -7.56
N PRO A 349 10.47 2.22 -8.32
CA PRO A 349 11.06 2.55 -9.60
C PRO A 349 12.54 2.82 -9.35
N ALA A 350 13.41 2.06 -10.04
CA ALA A 350 14.82 2.40 -9.99
C ALA A 350 14.96 3.79 -10.61
N GLU A 351 15.38 4.76 -9.79
CA GLU A 351 15.61 6.12 -10.31
C GLU A 351 16.53 6.03 -11.52
N ARG A 352 16.01 6.55 -12.63
CA ARG A 352 16.81 6.62 -13.85
C ARG A 352 18.02 7.50 -13.57
N PRO A 353 19.25 7.06 -13.92
CA PRO A 353 20.41 7.91 -13.75
C PRO A 353 20.20 9.25 -14.43
N SER A 354 20.51 10.34 -13.75
CA SER A 354 20.45 11.70 -14.30
C SER A 354 21.42 11.90 -15.47
N SER A 355 22.44 11.02 -15.56
CA SER A 355 23.42 10.97 -16.65
C SER A 355 23.62 9.52 -17.11
N THR A 356 24.07 9.35 -18.36
CA THR A 356 24.43 8.02 -18.89
C THR A 356 25.59 7.40 -18.12
N LEU A 357 25.47 6.09 -17.78
CA LEU A 357 26.55 5.35 -17.15
C LEU A 357 27.41 4.69 -18.25
N ARG A 358 28.71 4.86 -18.15
CA ARG A 358 29.69 4.35 -19.09
C ARG A 358 31.01 4.05 -18.38
N ARG A 359 31.96 3.47 -19.08
CA ARG A 359 33.31 3.22 -18.53
C ARG A 359 33.87 4.46 -17.84
N GLY A 360 34.28 4.31 -16.59
CA GLY A 360 34.75 5.38 -15.71
C GLY A 360 33.67 6.01 -14.81
N SER A 361 32.39 5.71 -15.03
CA SER A 361 31.33 6.08 -14.07
C SER A 361 31.51 5.30 -12.76
N SER A 362 31.11 5.89 -11.64
CA SER A 362 31.15 5.24 -10.33
C SER A 362 30.01 5.71 -9.43
N GLY A 363 29.75 4.96 -8.34
CA GLY A 363 28.75 5.31 -7.32
C GLY A 363 27.57 4.33 -7.24
N GLU A 364 26.55 4.70 -6.45
CA GLU A 364 25.42 3.80 -6.13
C GLU A 364 24.57 3.43 -7.35
N THR A 365 24.42 4.33 -8.31
CA THR A 365 23.66 4.03 -9.54
C THR A 365 24.39 3.00 -10.40
N VAL A 366 25.74 3.00 -10.44
CA VAL A 366 26.54 1.96 -11.09
C VAL A 366 26.38 0.64 -10.34
N ARG A 367 26.42 0.66 -9.02
CA ARG A 367 26.22 -0.51 -8.16
C ARG A 367 24.85 -1.14 -8.40
N LEU A 368 23.83 -0.33 -8.54
CA LEU A 368 22.47 -0.78 -8.85
C LEU A 368 22.36 -1.43 -10.24
N ALA A 369 22.99 -0.83 -11.25
CA ALA A 369 23.05 -1.42 -12.60
C ALA A 369 23.80 -2.77 -12.60
N GLN A 370 24.91 -2.85 -11.87
CA GLN A 370 25.65 -4.10 -11.68
C GLN A 370 24.83 -5.16 -10.96
N TYR A 371 24.03 -4.76 -9.96
CA TYR A 371 23.12 -5.66 -9.28
C TYR A 371 22.07 -6.24 -10.23
N PHE A 372 21.44 -5.40 -11.06
CA PHE A 372 20.51 -5.89 -12.08
C PHE A 372 21.15 -6.88 -13.05
N LEU A 373 22.33 -6.53 -13.60
CA LEU A 373 23.06 -7.40 -14.51
C LEU A 373 23.43 -8.74 -13.85
N ARG A 374 23.88 -8.71 -12.60
CA ARG A 374 24.23 -9.93 -11.87
C ARG A 374 23.04 -10.85 -11.62
N VAL A 375 21.87 -10.29 -11.27
CA VAL A 375 20.65 -11.07 -11.11
C VAL A 375 20.21 -11.66 -12.47
N ILE A 376 20.27 -10.86 -13.53
CA ILE A 376 19.92 -11.32 -14.89
C ILE A 376 20.85 -12.45 -15.33
N ALA A 377 22.13 -12.34 -15.06
CA ALA A 377 23.14 -13.36 -15.40
C ALA A 377 22.96 -14.71 -14.67
N LEU A 378 22.12 -14.79 -13.63
CA LEU A 378 21.75 -16.07 -13.02
C LEU A 378 20.74 -16.88 -13.86
N TYR A 379 20.10 -16.24 -14.82
CA TYR A 379 19.04 -16.82 -15.66
C TYR A 379 19.34 -16.73 -17.16
N ASP A 380 20.39 -16.00 -17.55
CA ASP A 380 20.80 -15.77 -18.95
C ASP A 380 22.32 -15.96 -19.08
N ASP A 381 22.74 -17.14 -19.54
CA ASP A 381 24.14 -17.53 -19.67
C ASP A 381 24.96 -16.66 -20.66
N GLU A 382 24.28 -15.89 -21.52
CA GLU A 382 24.94 -14.96 -22.46
C GLU A 382 25.52 -13.74 -21.76
N ILE A 383 25.09 -13.43 -20.52
CA ILE A 383 25.57 -12.29 -19.75
C ILE A 383 26.65 -12.76 -18.79
N PRO A 384 27.91 -12.28 -18.94
CA PRO A 384 28.96 -12.68 -18.06
C PRO A 384 28.71 -12.19 -16.62
N PRO A 385 28.95 -13.02 -15.60
CA PRO A 385 28.80 -12.60 -14.20
C PRO A 385 29.80 -11.50 -13.85
N ILE A 386 29.35 -10.50 -13.11
CA ILE A 386 30.14 -9.34 -12.71
C ILE A 386 30.16 -9.15 -11.20
N THR A 387 31.14 -8.42 -10.71
CA THR A 387 31.24 -7.98 -9.31
C THR A 387 30.42 -6.68 -9.12
N ILE A 388 29.74 -6.57 -8.00
CA ILE A 388 28.98 -5.38 -7.62
C ILE A 388 29.89 -4.48 -6.77
N ASP A 389 30.75 -3.71 -7.42
CA ASP A 389 31.75 -2.84 -6.76
C ASP A 389 31.45 -1.34 -6.87
N GLY A 390 30.45 -0.97 -7.69
CA GLY A 390 30.09 0.43 -7.95
C GLY A 390 31.03 1.15 -8.91
N SER A 391 31.92 0.42 -9.61
CA SER A 391 32.85 0.96 -10.60
C SER A 391 32.54 0.44 -12.00
N TYR A 392 32.21 1.31 -12.94
CA TYR A 392 31.92 0.92 -14.32
C TYR A 392 33.23 0.61 -15.07
N GLY A 393 33.76 -0.58 -14.85
CA GLY A 393 34.96 -1.09 -15.49
C GLY A 393 34.69 -1.86 -16.77
N PRO A 394 35.75 -2.48 -17.38
CA PRO A 394 35.60 -3.30 -18.58
C PRO A 394 34.66 -4.47 -18.43
N ALA A 395 34.60 -5.10 -17.25
CA ALA A 395 33.69 -6.22 -16.98
C ALA A 395 32.23 -5.77 -17.04
N THR A 396 31.90 -4.62 -16.42
CA THR A 396 30.57 -4.05 -16.48
C THR A 396 30.18 -3.67 -17.91
N GLU A 397 31.10 -3.03 -18.66
CA GLU A 397 30.87 -2.68 -20.09
C GLU A 397 30.56 -3.92 -20.92
N ASN A 398 31.33 -4.99 -20.76
CA ASN A 398 31.10 -6.25 -21.50
C ASN A 398 29.76 -6.87 -21.16
N ALA A 399 29.36 -6.89 -19.89
CA ALA A 399 28.04 -7.38 -19.49
C ALA A 399 26.92 -6.54 -20.05
N VAL A 400 27.06 -5.21 -20.09
CA VAL A 400 26.09 -4.31 -20.70
C VAL A 400 25.98 -4.55 -22.21
N ARG A 401 27.08 -4.74 -22.93
CA ARG A 401 27.06 -5.07 -24.36
C ARG A 401 26.35 -6.40 -24.64
N ALA A 402 26.61 -7.41 -23.82
CA ALA A 402 25.94 -8.70 -23.91
C ALA A 402 24.41 -8.55 -23.68
N PHE A 403 24.04 -7.80 -22.64
CA PHE A 403 22.65 -7.50 -22.36
C PHE A 403 21.96 -6.72 -23.47
N GLN A 404 22.61 -5.68 -24.00
CA GLN A 404 22.10 -4.90 -25.12
C GLN A 404 21.85 -5.75 -26.36
N LYS A 405 22.81 -6.65 -26.68
CA LYS A 405 22.67 -7.61 -27.79
C LYS A 405 21.46 -8.52 -27.58
N MET A 406 21.32 -9.10 -26.40
CA MET A 406 20.21 -9.98 -26.04
C MET A 406 18.85 -9.25 -26.15
N GLN A 407 18.79 -7.98 -25.77
CA GLN A 407 17.56 -7.16 -25.82
C GLN A 407 17.32 -6.47 -27.18
N GLY A 408 18.18 -6.69 -28.18
CA GLY A 408 18.06 -6.00 -29.46
C GLY A 408 18.25 -4.49 -29.41
N LEU A 409 19.00 -4.01 -28.42
CA LEU A 409 19.34 -2.60 -28.25
C LEU A 409 20.63 -2.26 -29.03
N THR A 410 20.91 -0.97 -29.19
CA THR A 410 22.22 -0.52 -29.69
C THR A 410 23.33 -1.02 -28.78
N VAL A 411 24.30 -1.79 -29.34
CA VAL A 411 25.38 -2.44 -28.58
C VAL A 411 26.56 -1.47 -28.46
N ASP A 412 26.40 -0.44 -27.61
CA ASP A 412 27.42 0.60 -27.38
C ASP A 412 28.12 0.49 -26.03
N GLY A 413 27.66 -0.39 -25.16
CA GLY A 413 28.20 -0.56 -23.81
C GLY A 413 27.91 0.62 -22.88
N ILE A 414 26.89 1.43 -23.20
CA ILE A 414 26.49 2.60 -22.41
C ILE A 414 25.09 2.36 -21.84
N ILE A 415 24.91 2.58 -20.56
CA ILE A 415 23.58 2.55 -19.96
C ILE A 415 22.96 3.93 -20.07
N GLY A 416 22.33 4.19 -21.20
CA GLY A 416 21.41 5.31 -21.41
C GLY A 416 19.98 4.96 -20.97
N PRO A 417 19.00 5.86 -21.21
CA PRO A 417 17.61 5.65 -20.81
C PRO A 417 16.98 4.34 -21.29
N ALA A 418 17.24 3.96 -22.55
CA ALA A 418 16.69 2.73 -23.13
C ALA A 418 17.29 1.48 -22.46
N THR A 419 18.62 1.44 -22.31
CA THR A 419 19.31 0.31 -21.65
C THR A 419 18.93 0.19 -20.17
N TRP A 420 18.82 1.32 -19.46
CA TRP A 420 18.38 1.31 -18.06
C TRP A 420 16.99 0.74 -17.88
N ASN A 421 16.03 1.20 -18.68
CA ASN A 421 14.67 0.69 -18.62
C ASN A 421 14.61 -0.81 -18.93
N ALA A 422 15.32 -1.27 -19.95
CA ALA A 422 15.37 -2.69 -20.30
C ALA A 422 16.02 -3.54 -19.18
N LEU A 423 17.11 -3.08 -18.57
CA LEU A 423 17.74 -3.74 -17.42
C LEU A 423 16.76 -3.86 -16.24
N TYR A 424 16.11 -2.78 -15.91
CA TYR A 424 15.14 -2.77 -14.82
C TYR A 424 13.93 -3.67 -15.09
N GLU A 425 13.34 -3.59 -16.28
CA GLU A 425 12.20 -4.43 -16.68
C GLU A 425 12.59 -5.92 -16.69
N ARG A 426 13.77 -6.28 -17.19
CA ARG A 426 14.25 -7.67 -17.18
C ARG A 426 14.51 -8.17 -15.76
N PHE A 427 15.13 -7.35 -14.91
CA PHE A 427 15.33 -7.63 -13.50
C PHE A 427 13.99 -7.87 -12.78
N LEU A 428 12.98 -7.02 -12.98
CA LEU A 428 11.64 -7.21 -12.43
C LEU A 428 11.00 -8.50 -12.94
N GLY A 429 11.16 -8.80 -14.23
CA GLY A 429 10.64 -10.03 -14.83
C GLY A 429 11.22 -11.30 -14.17
N ILE A 430 12.45 -11.26 -13.70
CA ILE A 430 13.11 -12.38 -13.02
C ILE A 430 12.72 -12.45 -11.54
N THR A 431 12.86 -11.37 -10.81
CA THR A 431 12.63 -11.33 -9.35
C THR A 431 11.18 -11.52 -8.94
N GLN A 432 10.24 -11.31 -9.87
CA GLN A 432 8.82 -11.58 -9.66
C GLN A 432 8.39 -12.98 -10.14
N THR A 433 9.31 -13.82 -10.59
CA THR A 433 9.03 -15.21 -11.06
C THR A 433 9.48 -16.29 -10.07
N THR A 434 10.21 -15.95 -9.05
CA THR A 434 10.61 -16.82 -7.93
C THR A 434 9.75 -16.57 -6.72
#